data_4c1c58ddc54d5e5e67f6dfcc767b069c
#
_entry.id   4c1c58ddc54d5e5e67f6dfcc767b069c
#
_cell.length_a   1.000
_cell.length_b   1.000
_cell.length_c   1.000
_cell.angle_alpha   90.00
_cell.angle_beta   90.00
_cell.angle_gamma   90.00
#
_symmetry.space_group_name_H-M   'P 1'
#
loop_
_entity.id
_entity.type
_entity.pdbx_description
1 polymer ?
#
loop_
_entity_poly.entity_id
_entity_poly.type
_entity_poly.pdbx_seq_one_letter_code
_entity_poly.pdbx_strand_id
1 'polypeptide(L)'
;DVYKRQAVCADTLRLHIRAASDAVADQSAKLRVRDAVLTCLDAACPAGNQTDARSWAARNLFTLQLAARHALARCGVNAPVQVQLVNMYFPARQYTGGCLPAGRYDAVRITIGSGSGQNWWCVLYPGLCRAACGGYALPEENDLVCGDYILRLRFVDWWNRHTASRTTRVLAG
;
A
#
# COMPACT_ATOMS: atom_id res chain seq x y z
N ASP A 1 -9.45 -12.12 -18.02
CA ASP A 1 -10.14 -11.01 -18.66
C ASP A 1 -9.31 -9.72 -18.50
N VAL A 2 -8.75 -9.24 -19.64
CA VAL A 2 -7.82 -8.10 -19.69
C VAL A 2 -8.48 -6.82 -19.19
N TYR A 3 -9.74 -6.59 -19.53
CA TYR A 3 -10.48 -5.38 -19.12
C TYR A 3 -10.69 -5.29 -17.62
N LYS A 4 -10.92 -6.42 -16.94
CA LYS A 4 -11.04 -6.46 -15.49
C LYS A 4 -9.73 -6.13 -14.80
N ARG A 5 -8.60 -6.62 -15.33
CA ARG A 5 -7.26 -6.30 -14.79
C ARG A 5 -6.96 -4.82 -14.92
N GLN A 6 -7.25 -4.23 -16.09
CA GLN A 6 -7.02 -2.80 -16.33
C GLN A 6 -7.87 -1.94 -15.39
N ALA A 7 -9.16 -2.27 -15.20
CA ALA A 7 -10.03 -1.56 -14.27
C ALA A 7 -9.50 -1.63 -12.83
N VAL A 8 -9.09 -2.81 -12.37
CA VAL A 8 -8.50 -2.96 -11.02
C VAL A 8 -7.23 -2.13 -10.87
N CYS A 9 -6.35 -2.12 -11.88
CA CYS A 9 -5.14 -1.31 -11.85
C CYS A 9 -5.46 0.19 -11.80
N ALA A 10 -6.45 0.65 -12.58
CA ALA A 10 -6.84 2.06 -12.64
C ALA A 10 -7.52 2.54 -11.34
N ASP A 11 -8.28 1.65 -10.70
CA ASP A 11 -9.04 1.98 -9.48
C ASP A 11 -8.24 1.77 -8.18
N THR A 12 -6.96 1.44 -8.28
CA THR A 12 -6.12 1.13 -7.13
C THR A 12 -4.95 2.12 -7.01
N LEU A 13 -4.78 2.70 -5.82
CA LEU A 13 -3.55 3.41 -5.45
C LEU A 13 -2.71 2.50 -4.55
N ARG A 14 -1.44 2.31 -4.89
CA ARG A 14 -0.51 1.43 -4.18
C ARG A 14 0.45 2.21 -3.28
N LEU A 15 1.06 1.50 -2.32
CA LEU A 15 2.21 1.97 -1.55
C LEU A 15 3.38 1.02 -1.79
N HIS A 16 4.55 1.60 -2.03
CA HIS A 16 5.80 0.88 -2.19
C HIS A 16 6.87 1.52 -1.32
N ILE A 17 7.46 0.76 -0.40
CA ILE A 17 8.54 1.23 0.47
C ILE A 17 9.77 0.36 0.23
N ARG A 18 10.92 0.98 0.02
CA ARG A 18 12.22 0.30 -0.10
C ARG A 18 13.10 0.66 1.08
N ALA A 19 13.61 -0.36 1.77
CA ALA A 19 14.58 -0.20 2.85
C ALA A 19 15.95 0.23 2.29
N ALA A 20 16.75 0.86 3.13
CA ALA A 20 18.12 1.26 2.77
C ALA A 20 18.99 0.05 2.43
N SER A 21 18.88 -1.02 3.23
CA SER A 21 19.57 -2.30 3.01
C SER A 21 18.75 -3.47 3.59
N ASP A 22 19.28 -4.68 3.49
CA ASP A 22 18.68 -5.88 4.10
C ASP A 22 19.11 -6.11 5.55
N ALA A 23 19.83 -5.19 6.17
CA ALA A 23 20.15 -5.24 7.58
C ALA A 23 18.88 -5.19 8.43
N VAL A 24 18.83 -5.94 9.53
CA VAL A 24 17.68 -6.04 10.43
C VAL A 24 17.20 -4.66 10.89
N ALA A 25 18.14 -3.76 11.22
CA ALA A 25 17.82 -2.39 11.63
C ALA A 25 17.09 -1.60 10.52
N ASP A 26 17.52 -1.72 9.26
CA ASP A 26 16.92 -1.03 8.12
C ASP A 26 15.57 -1.62 7.77
N GLN A 27 15.40 -2.93 7.89
CA GLN A 27 14.09 -3.57 7.71
C GLN A 27 13.10 -3.16 8.79
N SER A 28 13.54 -3.09 10.07
CA SER A 28 12.73 -2.58 11.18
C SER A 28 12.36 -1.10 10.98
N ALA A 29 13.32 -0.27 10.58
CA ALA A 29 13.09 1.14 10.29
C ALA A 29 12.06 1.34 9.15
N LYS A 30 12.12 0.53 8.10
CA LYS A 30 11.13 0.52 7.01
C LYS A 30 9.70 0.30 7.54
N LEU A 31 9.52 -0.62 8.49
CA LEU A 31 8.20 -0.88 9.08
C LEU A 31 7.70 0.31 9.92
N ARG A 32 8.59 1.01 10.62
CA ARG A 32 8.23 2.24 11.35
C ARG A 32 7.83 3.37 10.41
N VAL A 33 8.52 3.51 9.28
CA VAL A 33 8.14 4.46 8.21
C VAL A 33 6.76 4.11 7.66
N ARG A 34 6.49 2.83 7.38
CA ARG A 34 5.17 2.35 6.95
C ARG A 34 4.08 2.81 7.91
N ASP A 35 4.24 2.55 9.20
CA ASP A 35 3.24 2.85 10.22
C ASP A 35 2.97 4.35 10.33
N ALA A 36 4.01 5.17 10.29
CA ALA A 36 3.88 6.63 10.33
C ALA A 36 3.14 7.17 9.09
N VAL A 37 3.45 6.66 7.91
CA VAL A 37 2.79 7.06 6.66
C VAL A 37 1.33 6.62 6.63
N LEU A 38 1.03 5.39 7.06
CA LEU A 38 -0.34 4.89 7.14
C LEU A 38 -1.17 5.69 8.14
N THR A 39 -0.60 6.11 9.26
CA THR A 39 -1.27 6.99 10.24
C THR A 39 -1.65 8.33 9.62
N CYS A 40 -0.77 8.94 8.84
CA CYS A 40 -1.09 10.19 8.12
C CYS A 40 -2.22 10.00 7.10
N LEU A 41 -2.21 8.88 6.39
CA LEU A 41 -3.24 8.55 5.40
C LEU A 41 -4.59 8.27 6.04
N ASP A 42 -4.64 7.53 7.14
CA ASP A 42 -5.86 7.24 7.90
C ASP A 42 -6.53 8.51 8.42
N ALA A 43 -5.72 9.47 8.86
CA ALA A 43 -6.23 10.69 9.48
C ALA A 43 -6.82 11.69 8.47
N ALA A 44 -6.36 11.69 7.22
CA ALA A 44 -6.59 12.82 6.32
C ALA A 44 -6.93 12.44 4.86
N CYS A 45 -6.78 11.18 4.45
CA CYS A 45 -7.03 10.80 3.06
C CYS A 45 -8.53 10.63 2.79
N PRO A 46 -9.12 11.37 1.82
CA PRO A 46 -10.51 11.19 1.45
C PRO A 46 -10.72 9.80 0.83
N ALA A 47 -11.77 9.12 1.25
CA ALA A 47 -12.05 7.72 0.87
C ALA A 47 -13.03 7.59 -0.33
N GLY A 48 -13.23 8.64 -1.11
CA GLY A 48 -14.25 8.67 -2.16
C GLY A 48 -13.95 7.76 -3.35
N ASN A 49 -12.79 7.93 -3.95
CA ASN A 49 -12.35 7.17 -5.13
C ASN A 49 -10.81 7.21 -5.27
N GLN A 50 -10.27 6.46 -6.24
CA GLN A 50 -8.82 6.40 -6.49
C GLN A 50 -8.25 7.79 -6.89
N THR A 51 -8.98 8.54 -7.70
CA THR A 51 -8.55 9.86 -8.17
C THR A 51 -8.40 10.84 -7.00
N ASP A 52 -9.33 10.83 -6.04
CA ASP A 52 -9.25 11.66 -4.84
C ASP A 52 -8.08 11.25 -3.95
N ALA A 53 -7.88 9.95 -3.73
CA ALA A 53 -6.75 9.43 -2.97
C ALA A 53 -5.41 9.78 -3.62
N ARG A 54 -5.30 9.63 -4.95
CA ARG A 54 -4.13 10.03 -5.73
C ARG A 54 -3.86 11.52 -5.66
N SER A 55 -4.89 12.33 -5.81
CA SER A 55 -4.80 13.79 -5.75
C SER A 55 -4.40 14.27 -4.36
N TRP A 56 -4.95 13.65 -3.32
CA TRP A 56 -4.53 13.90 -1.94
C TRP A 56 -3.05 13.55 -1.75
N ALA A 57 -2.62 12.38 -2.18
CA ALA A 57 -1.22 11.95 -2.08
C ALA A 57 -0.28 12.93 -2.79
N ALA A 58 -0.63 13.38 -4.01
CA ALA A 58 0.16 14.35 -4.76
C ALA A 58 0.37 15.67 -4.00
N ARG A 59 -0.67 16.16 -3.32
CA ARG A 59 -0.59 17.40 -2.52
C ARG A 59 0.13 17.22 -1.18
N ASN A 60 0.26 15.99 -0.69
CA ASN A 60 0.78 15.70 0.65
C ASN A 60 2.12 14.95 0.64
N LEU A 61 2.83 14.87 -0.50
CA LEU A 61 4.12 14.16 -0.59
C LEU A 61 5.13 14.68 0.45
N PHE A 62 5.18 15.98 0.66
CA PHE A 62 6.07 16.58 1.66
C PHE A 62 5.68 16.19 3.09
N THR A 63 4.40 16.17 3.41
CA THR A 63 3.90 15.72 4.72
C THR A 63 4.25 14.26 4.99
N LEU A 64 4.06 13.40 3.98
CA LEU A 64 4.42 11.98 4.07
C LEU A 64 5.93 11.79 4.22
N GLN A 65 6.72 12.61 3.51
CA GLN A 65 8.19 12.57 3.65
C GLN A 65 8.63 13.01 5.05
N LEU A 66 8.00 14.04 5.61
CA LEU A 66 8.30 14.51 6.96
C LEU A 66 7.96 13.44 8.00
N ALA A 67 6.80 12.81 7.90
CA ALA A 67 6.39 11.70 8.78
C ALA A 67 7.38 10.54 8.71
N ALA A 68 7.81 10.16 7.50
CA ALA A 68 8.81 9.12 7.30
C ALA A 68 10.16 9.47 7.93
N ARG A 69 10.63 10.71 7.77
CA ARG A 69 11.88 11.19 8.38
C ARG A 69 11.81 11.19 9.91
N HIS A 70 10.70 11.64 10.49
CA HIS A 70 10.48 11.59 11.93
C HIS A 70 10.50 10.16 12.47
N ALA A 71 9.87 9.22 11.74
CA ALA A 71 9.90 7.80 12.12
C ALA A 71 11.33 7.24 12.14
N LEU A 72 12.14 7.56 11.12
CA LEU A 72 13.56 7.16 11.08
C LEU A 72 14.37 7.77 12.23
N ALA A 73 14.20 9.06 12.48
CA ALA A 73 14.91 9.76 13.56
C ALA A 73 14.62 9.12 14.93
N ARG A 74 13.37 8.71 15.18
CA ARG A 74 12.97 7.99 16.40
C ARG A 74 13.62 6.61 16.54
N CYS A 75 14.05 6.02 15.42
CA CYS A 75 14.79 4.75 15.41
C CYS A 75 16.31 4.97 15.46
N GLY A 76 16.78 6.21 15.56
CA GLY A 76 18.21 6.53 15.48
C GLY A 76 18.81 6.36 14.09
N VAL A 77 17.99 6.25 13.05
CA VAL A 77 18.42 6.09 11.66
C VAL A 77 18.49 7.45 10.97
N ASN A 78 19.68 7.83 10.56
CA ASN A 78 19.91 9.05 9.78
C ASN A 78 20.14 8.71 8.32
N ALA A 79 19.04 8.44 7.61
CA ALA A 79 19.05 8.14 6.18
C ALA A 79 18.14 9.13 5.42
N PRO A 80 18.49 9.54 4.20
CA PRO A 80 17.62 10.36 3.37
C PRO A 80 16.35 9.57 3.02
N VAL A 81 15.23 10.27 2.92
CA VAL A 81 13.94 9.71 2.50
C VAL A 81 13.44 10.49 1.31
N GLN A 82 13.05 9.79 0.27
CA GLN A 82 12.39 10.35 -0.90
C GLN A 82 10.98 9.77 -1.01
N VAL A 83 9.99 10.63 -1.20
CA VAL A 83 8.58 10.25 -1.43
C VAL A 83 8.13 10.79 -2.77
N GLN A 84 7.60 9.92 -3.61
CA GLN A 84 7.20 10.25 -4.97
C GLN A 84 5.87 9.57 -5.31
N LEU A 85 5.06 10.25 -6.11
CA LEU A 85 3.93 9.64 -6.80
C LEU A 85 4.41 9.15 -8.16
N VAL A 86 4.30 7.85 -8.41
CA VAL A 86 4.82 7.20 -9.61
C VAL A 86 3.77 6.27 -10.21
N ASN A 87 3.91 5.98 -11.51
CA ASN A 87 3.21 4.88 -12.14
C ASN A 87 4.22 3.76 -12.41
N MET A 88 4.11 2.63 -11.72
CA MET A 88 5.09 1.56 -11.77
C MET A 88 4.46 0.17 -11.84
N TYR A 89 5.24 -0.81 -12.31
CA TYR A 89 4.80 -2.20 -12.38
C TYR A 89 4.85 -2.86 -11.02
N PHE A 90 3.78 -3.60 -10.69
CA PHE A 90 3.68 -4.48 -9.53
C PHE A 90 3.41 -5.91 -9.99
N PRO A 91 4.10 -6.90 -9.44
CA PRO A 91 3.76 -8.30 -9.65
C PRO A 91 2.39 -8.62 -9.03
N ALA A 92 1.78 -9.72 -9.46
CA ALA A 92 0.56 -10.21 -8.82
C ALA A 92 0.82 -10.52 -7.34
N ARG A 93 -0.11 -10.12 -6.47
CA ARG A 93 0.01 -10.30 -5.02
C ARG A 93 -1.29 -10.79 -4.42
N GLN A 94 -1.18 -11.81 -3.58
CA GLN A 94 -2.28 -12.32 -2.76
C GLN A 94 -2.40 -11.47 -1.49
N TYR A 95 -3.63 -11.09 -1.15
CA TYR A 95 -4.00 -10.39 0.09
C TYR A 95 -5.15 -11.13 0.75
N THR A 96 -5.42 -10.88 2.02
CA THR A 96 -6.47 -11.57 2.79
C THR A 96 -7.89 -11.43 2.17
N GLY A 97 -8.12 -10.48 1.31
CA GLY A 97 -9.43 -10.24 0.65
C GLY A 97 -9.44 -10.57 -0.84
N GLY A 98 -8.35 -11.04 -1.43
CA GLY A 98 -8.27 -11.34 -2.86
C GLY A 98 -6.87 -11.19 -3.44
N CYS A 99 -6.75 -11.43 -4.74
CA CYS A 99 -5.51 -11.29 -5.48
C CYS A 99 -5.53 -10.01 -6.33
N LEU A 100 -4.54 -9.15 -6.18
CA LEU A 100 -4.32 -8.06 -7.13
C LEU A 100 -3.50 -8.57 -8.32
N PRO A 101 -3.96 -8.31 -9.54
CA PRO A 101 -3.26 -8.74 -10.74
C PRO A 101 -1.93 -8.02 -10.92
N ALA A 102 -1.03 -8.66 -11.63
CA ALA A 102 0.18 -7.99 -12.12
C ALA A 102 -0.22 -6.88 -13.10
N GLY A 103 0.43 -5.72 -12.98
CA GLY A 103 0.15 -4.58 -13.87
C GLY A 103 0.82 -3.29 -13.41
N ARG A 104 0.55 -2.23 -14.15
CA ARG A 104 1.01 -0.88 -13.77
C ARG A 104 -0.05 -0.20 -12.91
N TYR A 105 0.39 0.35 -11.80
CA TYR A 105 -0.44 1.05 -10.83
C TYR A 105 0.14 2.42 -10.52
N ASP A 106 -0.71 3.38 -10.22
CA ASP A 106 -0.29 4.57 -9.50
C ASP A 106 0.09 4.18 -8.07
N ALA A 107 1.20 4.71 -7.59
CA ALA A 107 1.74 4.38 -6.28
C ALA A 107 2.45 5.55 -5.63
N VAL A 108 2.32 5.65 -4.31
CA VAL A 108 3.25 6.40 -3.47
C VAL A 108 4.47 5.52 -3.24
N ARG A 109 5.62 5.94 -3.76
CA ARG A 109 6.90 5.27 -3.56
C ARG A 109 7.74 6.01 -2.53
N ILE A 110 8.19 5.28 -1.53
CA ILE A 110 9.09 5.77 -0.47
C ILE A 110 10.41 5.02 -0.58
N THR A 111 11.49 5.75 -0.75
CA THR A 111 12.83 5.18 -0.80
C THR A 111 13.63 5.69 0.38
N ILE A 112 14.17 4.78 1.18
CA ILE A 112 15.01 5.07 2.34
C ILE A 112 16.46 4.82 1.96
N GLY A 113 17.32 5.80 2.16
CA GLY A 113 18.74 5.71 1.81
C GLY A 113 18.95 5.38 0.34
N SER A 114 19.76 4.35 0.06
CA SER A 114 20.01 3.86 -1.30
C SER A 114 18.82 3.10 -1.90
N GLY A 115 17.87 2.67 -1.07
CA GLY A 115 16.76 1.83 -1.50
C GLY A 115 17.19 0.46 -2.04
N SER A 116 18.32 -0.08 -1.58
CA SER A 116 18.85 -1.37 -2.05
C SER A 116 18.27 -2.58 -1.31
N GLY A 117 17.59 -2.36 -0.18
CA GLY A 117 16.99 -3.41 0.61
C GLY A 117 15.63 -3.90 0.08
N GLN A 118 15.05 -4.86 0.80
CA GLN A 118 13.78 -5.50 0.44
C GLN A 118 12.62 -4.50 0.38
N ASN A 119 11.74 -4.77 -0.57
CA ASN A 119 10.53 -3.99 -0.80
C ASN A 119 9.42 -4.37 0.18
N TRP A 120 8.57 -3.40 0.49
CA TRP A 120 7.27 -3.61 1.11
C TRP A 120 6.16 -3.07 0.20
N TRP A 121 5.16 -3.91 -0.08
CA TRP A 121 4.13 -3.65 -1.08
C TRP A 121 2.75 -3.60 -0.44
N CYS A 122 1.98 -2.56 -0.73
CA CYS A 122 0.70 -2.35 -0.12
C CYS A 122 -0.33 -1.70 -1.04
N VAL A 123 -1.57 -1.59 -0.55
CA VAL A 123 -2.69 -0.90 -1.17
C VAL A 123 -3.08 0.29 -0.30
N LEU A 124 -3.11 1.50 -0.86
CA LEU A 124 -3.59 2.69 -0.17
C LEU A 124 -5.08 2.94 -0.42
N TYR A 125 -5.54 2.66 -1.63
CA TYR A 125 -6.94 2.72 -2.03
C TYR A 125 -7.25 1.51 -2.93
N PRO A 126 -8.39 0.85 -2.77
CA PRO A 126 -9.61 1.15 -2.01
C PRO A 126 -9.63 0.59 -0.59
N GLY A 127 -8.71 0.78 0.18
CA GLY A 127 -8.64 0.36 1.57
C GLY A 127 -7.23 0.36 2.04
N LEU A 128 -7.04 1.00 3.18
CA LEU A 128 -5.71 1.09 3.76
C LEU A 128 -5.15 -0.28 4.06
N CYS A 129 -3.89 -0.42 3.79
CA CYS A 129 -3.13 -1.63 3.85
C CYS A 129 -2.86 -2.11 5.27
N ARG A 130 -3.89 -2.54 5.93
CA ARG A 130 -3.74 -3.26 7.19
C ARG A 130 -3.74 -4.77 7.01
N ALA A 131 -3.92 -5.25 5.78
CA ALA A 131 -4.14 -6.66 5.47
C ALA A 131 -3.11 -7.29 4.53
N ALA A 132 -1.95 -6.73 4.38
CA ALA A 132 -0.83 -7.39 3.71
C ALA A 132 -0.16 -8.43 4.63
N CYS A 133 -0.94 -8.97 5.55
CA CYS A 133 -0.52 -10.03 6.46
C CYS A 133 -0.59 -11.36 5.74
N GLY A 134 0.49 -12.13 5.76
CA GLY A 134 0.48 -13.49 5.23
C GLY A 134 1.37 -13.71 4.01
N GLY A 135 2.34 -12.86 3.77
CA GLY A 135 3.28 -13.04 2.65
C GLY A 135 4.76 -13.01 3.06
N TYR A 136 5.05 -12.98 4.34
CA TYR A 136 6.42 -12.99 4.83
C TYR A 136 6.86 -14.42 5.14
N ALA A 137 8.11 -14.74 4.79
CA ALA A 137 8.66 -16.07 4.96
C ALA A 137 8.88 -16.48 6.42
N LEU A 138 8.92 -15.52 7.34
CA LEU A 138 9.09 -15.76 8.77
C LEU A 138 7.81 -15.40 9.55
N PRO A 139 7.32 -16.28 10.45
CA PRO A 139 6.14 -16.02 11.29
C PRO A 139 6.28 -14.74 12.12
N GLU A 140 7.47 -14.47 12.64
CA GLU A 140 7.79 -13.28 13.44
C GLU A 140 7.66 -11.98 12.63
N GLU A 141 7.94 -11.99 11.32
CA GLU A 141 7.72 -10.85 10.43
C GLU A 141 6.23 -10.61 10.20
N ASN A 142 5.42 -11.69 10.15
CA ASN A 142 3.98 -11.57 10.06
C ASN A 142 3.38 -10.93 11.32
N ASP A 143 3.83 -11.31 12.52
CA ASP A 143 3.36 -10.74 13.78
C ASP A 143 3.75 -9.25 13.91
N LEU A 144 4.95 -8.88 13.47
CA LEU A 144 5.38 -7.47 13.41
C LEU A 144 4.58 -6.63 12.40
N VAL A 145 4.11 -7.26 11.33
CA VAL A 145 3.40 -6.58 10.24
C VAL A 145 1.90 -6.53 10.48
N CYS A 146 1.37 -7.55 11.18
CA CYS A 146 -0.07 -7.76 11.34
C CYS A 146 -0.64 -7.25 12.67
N GLY A 147 0.21 -6.78 13.60
CA GLY A 147 -0.23 -6.38 14.95
C GLY A 147 -1.63 -5.77 14.96
N ASP A 148 -2.48 -6.22 15.84
CA ASP A 148 -3.88 -5.88 16.25
C ASP A 148 -4.82 -5.11 15.28
N TYR A 149 -4.52 -4.99 14.00
CA TYR A 149 -5.32 -4.24 13.04
C TYR A 149 -6.14 -5.14 12.11
N ILE A 150 -7.39 -5.37 12.49
CA ILE A 150 -8.37 -6.09 11.65
C ILE A 150 -9.02 -5.10 10.67
N LEU A 151 -8.64 -5.14 9.40
CA LEU A 151 -9.37 -4.46 8.32
C LEU A 151 -10.17 -5.46 7.49
N ARG A 152 -11.35 -5.75 7.96
CA ARG A 152 -12.17 -6.79 7.35
C ARG A 152 -13.15 -6.32 6.28
N LEU A 153 -13.48 -5.04 6.18
CA LEU A 153 -14.74 -4.70 5.51
C LEU A 153 -14.61 -3.88 4.22
N ARG A 154 -13.69 -2.92 4.10
CA ARG A 154 -13.69 -2.00 2.94
C ARG A 154 -13.13 -2.59 1.65
N PHE A 155 -12.09 -3.44 1.73
CA PHE A 155 -11.55 -4.09 0.54
C PHE A 155 -12.48 -5.19 0.01
N VAL A 156 -13.12 -5.95 0.91
CA VAL A 156 -14.12 -6.97 0.55
C VAL A 156 -15.34 -6.31 -0.10
N ASP A 157 -15.81 -5.19 0.41
CA ASP A 157 -16.94 -4.44 -0.16
C ASP A 157 -16.59 -3.82 -1.52
N TRP A 158 -15.36 -3.31 -1.68
CA TRP A 158 -14.88 -2.83 -2.96
C TRP A 158 -14.74 -3.98 -3.96
N TRP A 159 -14.14 -5.09 -3.55
CA TRP A 159 -13.99 -6.29 -4.37
C TRP A 159 -15.35 -6.85 -4.79
N ASN A 160 -16.28 -6.97 -3.86
CA ASN A 160 -17.64 -7.44 -4.12
C ASN A 160 -18.39 -6.51 -5.07
N ARG A 161 -18.23 -5.19 -4.95
CA ARG A 161 -18.83 -4.24 -5.91
C ARG A 161 -18.29 -4.39 -7.31
N HIS A 162 -16.98 -4.65 -7.47
CA HIS A 162 -16.34 -4.82 -8.78
C HIS A 162 -16.55 -6.22 -9.39
N THR A 163 -16.91 -7.20 -8.56
CA THR A 163 -17.21 -8.56 -9.02
C THR A 163 -18.71 -8.86 -9.13
N ALA A 164 -19.55 -8.22 -8.33
CA ALA A 164 -21.00 -8.45 -8.27
C ALA A 164 -21.80 -7.83 -9.42
N SER A 165 -21.27 -6.87 -10.18
CA SER A 165 -21.99 -6.20 -11.27
C SER A 165 -22.24 -7.09 -12.51
N ARG A 166 -22.08 -8.41 -12.43
CA ARG A 166 -22.30 -9.35 -13.52
C ARG A 166 -23.46 -10.34 -13.36
N THR A 167 -24.05 -10.45 -12.19
CA THR A 167 -25.09 -11.49 -11.98
C THR A 167 -26.50 -11.03 -12.38
N THR A 168 -26.71 -9.72 -12.54
CA THR A 168 -28.06 -9.17 -12.79
C THR A 168 -28.44 -9.06 -14.29
N ARG A 169 -27.58 -9.45 -15.21
CA ARG A 169 -27.87 -9.35 -16.67
C ARG A 169 -28.22 -10.64 -17.37
N VAL A 170 -28.37 -11.75 -16.67
CA VAL A 170 -28.65 -13.08 -17.27
C VAL A 170 -30.10 -13.58 -17.01
N LEU A 171 -30.91 -12.84 -16.23
CA LEU A 171 -32.27 -13.24 -15.91
C LEU A 171 -33.35 -12.31 -16.48
N ALA A 172 -33.03 -11.50 -17.51
CA ALA A 172 -34.02 -10.72 -18.28
C ALA A 172 -33.73 -10.92 -19.76
N GLY A 173 -34.03 -12.11 -20.27
CA GLY A 173 -34.01 -12.48 -21.65
C GLY A 173 -34.87 -13.73 -21.85
#